data_076458238e43e77d01a81ec4f85cef93
#
_entry.id   076458238e43e77d01a81ec4f85cef93
#
_cell.length_a   1.000
_cell.length_b   1.000
_cell.length_c   1.000
_cell.angle_alpha   90.00
_cell.angle_beta   90.00
_cell.angle_gamma   90.00
#
_symmetry.space_group_name_H-M   'P 1'
#
loop_
_entity.id
_entity.type
_entity.pdbx_description
1 polymer ?
#
loop_
_entity_poly.entity_id
_entity_poly.type
_entity_poly.pdbx_seq_one_letter_code
_entity_poly.pdbx_strand_id
1 'polypeptide(L)'
;MLFRSGAVCPARDTGVALILPYANTAAMQRHLDEIAKHVAPGSHALMLLDNAGWHRTAKLKWPPNLSPVFIPPACPELNAAENVWQYMRQTYLSNRVFATYKDIVDAACAAWNHLRQETGRIASIATRQWVLACQ
;
A
#
# COMPACT_ATOMS: atom_id res chain seq x y z
N MET A 1 8.59 8.27 -14.26
CA MET A 1 7.32 8.14 -13.52
C MET A 1 7.61 7.63 -12.12
N LEU A 2 7.04 8.23 -11.13
CA LEU A 2 7.18 7.78 -9.73
C LEU A 2 6.25 6.59 -9.49
N PHE A 3 6.81 5.42 -9.16
CA PHE A 3 6.03 4.27 -8.75
C PHE A 3 5.88 4.24 -7.23
N ARG A 4 4.64 4.12 -6.79
CA ARG A 4 4.30 4.00 -5.37
C ARG A 4 3.67 2.64 -5.13
N SER A 5 4.19 1.91 -4.17
CA SER A 5 3.60 0.66 -3.72
C SER A 5 3.25 0.80 -2.25
N GLY A 6 2.03 0.47 -1.90
CA GLY A 6 1.57 0.58 -0.52
C GLY A 6 0.57 -0.50 -0.19
N ALA A 7 0.63 -0.96 1.05
CA ALA A 7 -0.33 -1.86 1.65
C ALA A 7 -0.78 -1.30 2.99
N VAL A 8 -2.06 -1.41 3.29
CA VAL A 8 -2.63 -0.93 4.55
C VAL A 8 -3.41 -2.04 5.23
N CYS A 9 -3.36 -2.04 6.56
CA CYS A 9 -4.15 -2.93 7.39
C CYS A 9 -5.07 -2.08 8.27
N PRO A 10 -6.34 -1.88 7.88
CA PRO A 10 -7.26 -1.02 8.63
C PRO A 10 -7.46 -1.46 10.08
N ALA A 11 -7.54 -2.76 10.33
CA ALA A 11 -7.77 -3.30 11.67
C ALA A 11 -6.64 -2.97 12.65
N ARG A 12 -5.40 -2.81 12.16
CA ARG A 12 -4.22 -2.48 12.97
C ARG A 12 -3.79 -1.02 12.85
N ASP A 13 -4.52 -0.22 12.08
CA ASP A 13 -4.18 1.19 11.82
C ASP A 13 -2.72 1.37 11.38
N THR A 14 -2.27 0.54 10.46
CA THR A 14 -0.89 0.54 9.99
C THR A 14 -0.77 0.31 8.49
N GLY A 15 0.39 0.58 7.96
CA GLY A 15 0.69 0.33 6.57
C GLY A 15 2.18 0.33 6.28
N VAL A 16 2.53 -0.22 5.13
CA VAL A 16 3.88 -0.23 4.58
C VAL A 16 3.84 0.38 3.19
N ALA A 17 4.72 1.31 2.91
CA ALA A 17 4.83 1.92 1.58
C ALA A 17 6.28 2.00 1.14
N LEU A 18 6.47 1.83 -0.17
CA LEU A 18 7.76 2.01 -0.84
C LEU A 18 7.60 2.94 -2.02
N ILE A 19 8.60 3.78 -2.24
CA ILE A 19 8.74 4.57 -3.45
C ILE A 19 9.87 3.96 -4.26
N LEU A 20 9.55 3.55 -5.47
CA LEU A 20 10.45 2.80 -6.33
C LEU A 20 10.50 3.45 -7.71
N PRO A 21 11.65 3.38 -8.40
CA PRO A 21 11.77 3.99 -9.73
C PRO A 21 10.95 3.26 -10.81
N TYR A 22 10.68 1.98 -10.62
CA TYR A 22 9.98 1.15 -11.62
C TYR A 22 8.93 0.26 -10.98
N ALA A 23 7.82 0.04 -11.70
CA ALA A 23 6.81 -0.95 -11.38
C ALA A 23 7.16 -2.27 -12.10
N ASN A 24 7.79 -3.19 -11.39
CA ASN A 24 8.19 -4.49 -11.93
C ASN A 24 8.19 -5.58 -10.86
N THR A 25 8.49 -6.79 -11.26
CA THR A 25 8.52 -7.95 -10.35
C THR A 25 9.50 -7.78 -9.19
N ALA A 26 10.69 -7.22 -9.45
CA ALA A 26 11.69 -6.99 -8.41
C ALA A 26 11.20 -5.99 -7.36
N ALA A 27 10.54 -4.91 -7.81
CA ALA A 27 9.95 -3.92 -6.90
C ALA A 27 8.83 -4.54 -6.05
N MET A 28 7.98 -5.34 -6.67
CA MET A 28 6.91 -6.06 -5.96
C MET A 28 7.48 -7.05 -4.93
N GLN A 29 8.55 -7.76 -5.28
CA GLN A 29 9.19 -8.68 -4.34
C GLN A 29 9.70 -7.96 -3.10
N ARG A 30 10.34 -6.80 -3.26
CA ARG A 30 10.79 -5.98 -2.14
C ARG A 30 9.64 -5.53 -1.27
N HIS A 31 8.51 -5.17 -1.89
CA HIS A 31 7.32 -4.76 -1.15
C HIS A 31 6.74 -5.90 -0.32
N LEU A 32 6.63 -7.10 -0.90
CA LEU A 32 6.17 -8.29 -0.18
C LEU A 32 7.08 -8.62 1.01
N ASP A 33 8.39 -8.55 0.81
CA ASP A 33 9.35 -8.84 1.87
C ASP A 33 9.23 -7.83 3.04
N GLU A 34 9.01 -6.55 2.73
CA GLU A 34 8.78 -5.53 3.75
C GLU A 34 7.47 -5.74 4.50
N ILE A 35 6.38 -6.05 3.79
CA ILE A 35 5.08 -6.33 4.41
C ILE A 35 5.20 -7.52 5.37
N ALA A 36 5.89 -8.57 4.95
CA ALA A 36 6.06 -9.78 5.75
C ALA A 36 6.70 -9.52 7.12
N LYS A 37 7.62 -8.54 7.19
CA LYS A 37 8.26 -8.14 8.43
C LYS A 37 7.30 -7.48 9.43
N HIS A 38 6.21 -6.90 8.93
CA HIS A 38 5.22 -6.17 9.74
C HIS A 38 4.01 -7.01 10.12
N VAL A 39 3.91 -8.25 9.61
CA VAL A 39 2.87 -9.20 10.03
C VAL A 39 3.18 -9.67 11.45
N ALA A 40 2.16 -9.69 12.32
CA ALA A 40 2.34 -10.13 13.70
C ALA A 40 2.88 -11.58 13.77
N PRO A 41 3.80 -11.88 14.71
CA PRO A 41 4.31 -13.24 14.87
C PRO A 41 3.18 -14.25 15.09
N GLY A 42 3.25 -15.39 14.39
CA GLY A 42 2.22 -16.42 14.45
C GLY A 42 0.95 -16.14 13.66
N SER A 43 0.87 -14.97 13.00
CA SER A 43 -0.25 -14.59 12.17
C SER A 43 0.04 -14.81 10.69
N HIS A 44 -1.03 -14.93 9.90
CA HIS A 44 -0.96 -15.03 8.44
C HIS A 44 -1.83 -13.92 7.84
N ALA A 45 -1.27 -13.12 6.95
CA ALA A 45 -1.99 -12.03 6.32
C ALA A 45 -2.52 -12.44 4.93
N LEU A 46 -3.77 -12.09 4.66
CA LEU A 46 -4.36 -12.14 3.32
C LEU A 46 -4.21 -10.77 2.68
N MET A 47 -3.56 -10.72 1.55
CA MET A 47 -3.26 -9.48 0.85
C MET A 47 -4.16 -9.31 -0.37
N LEU A 48 -5.03 -8.31 -0.32
CA LEU A 48 -5.90 -7.96 -1.45
C LEU A 48 -5.10 -7.16 -2.47
N LEU A 49 -5.11 -7.62 -3.72
CA LEU A 49 -4.34 -7.05 -4.83
C LEU A 49 -5.20 -6.87 -6.07
N ASP A 50 -4.89 -5.86 -6.87
CA ASP A 50 -5.39 -5.78 -8.23
C ASP A 50 -4.71 -6.81 -9.14
N ASN A 51 -5.15 -6.89 -10.40
CA ASN A 51 -4.67 -7.87 -11.37
C ASN A 51 -3.48 -7.38 -12.22
N ALA A 52 -2.66 -6.45 -11.73
CA ALA A 52 -1.46 -6.03 -12.44
C ALA A 52 -0.53 -7.24 -12.72
N GLY A 53 0.10 -7.24 -13.89
CA GLY A 53 0.92 -8.38 -14.33
C GLY A 53 2.04 -8.73 -13.35
N TRP A 54 2.68 -7.73 -12.74
CA TRP A 54 3.75 -7.95 -11.75
C TRP A 54 3.23 -8.46 -10.39
N HIS A 55 1.91 -8.47 -10.16
CA HIS A 55 1.30 -9.09 -8.98
C HIS A 55 1.02 -10.58 -9.17
N ARG A 56 0.87 -11.02 -10.42
CA ARG A 56 0.45 -12.41 -10.74
C ARG A 56 1.55 -13.28 -11.31
N THR A 57 2.74 -12.75 -11.50
CA THR A 57 3.83 -13.52 -12.10
C THR A 57 4.30 -14.66 -11.19
N ALA A 58 4.57 -15.82 -11.80
CA ALA A 58 5.14 -16.96 -11.10
C ALA A 58 6.57 -16.71 -10.58
N LYS A 59 7.22 -15.63 -11.00
CA LYS A 59 8.54 -15.23 -10.51
C LYS A 59 8.51 -14.65 -9.10
N LEU A 60 7.34 -14.22 -8.61
CA LEU A 60 7.19 -13.76 -7.23
C LEU A 60 7.28 -14.93 -6.25
N LYS A 61 8.09 -14.73 -5.22
CA LYS A 61 8.18 -15.66 -4.10
C LYS A 61 7.39 -15.09 -2.93
N TRP A 62 6.24 -15.66 -2.67
CA TRP A 62 5.39 -15.22 -1.57
C TRP A 62 5.99 -15.64 -0.23
N PRO A 63 6.19 -14.70 0.70
CA PRO A 63 6.58 -15.07 2.07
C PRO A 63 5.59 -16.04 2.70
N PRO A 64 6.04 -16.94 3.60
CA PRO A 64 5.16 -17.97 4.16
C PRO A 64 4.01 -17.44 4.99
N ASN A 65 4.07 -16.19 5.45
CA ASN A 65 3.04 -15.52 6.25
C ASN A 65 2.12 -14.58 5.45
N LEU A 66 2.23 -14.61 4.12
CA LEU A 66 1.38 -13.81 3.21
C LEU A 66 0.74 -14.71 2.16
N SER A 67 -0.50 -14.42 1.81
CA SER A 67 -1.19 -15.05 0.68
C SER A 67 -1.96 -14.01 -0.13
N PRO A 68 -1.94 -14.10 -1.48
CA PRO A 68 -2.65 -13.17 -2.33
C PRO A 68 -4.15 -13.50 -2.43
N VAL A 69 -4.97 -12.46 -2.49
CA VAL A 69 -6.36 -12.54 -2.92
C VAL A 69 -6.55 -11.45 -3.98
N PHE A 70 -6.82 -11.85 -5.22
CA PHE A 70 -6.94 -10.91 -6.32
C PHE A 70 -8.34 -10.33 -6.42
N ILE A 71 -8.42 -8.99 -6.49
CA ILE A 71 -9.67 -8.25 -6.65
C ILE A 71 -10.17 -8.46 -8.10
N PRO A 72 -11.50 -8.59 -8.30
CA PRO A 72 -12.06 -8.65 -9.66
C PRO A 72 -11.64 -7.46 -10.53
N PRO A 73 -11.51 -7.65 -11.84
CA PRO A 73 -11.19 -6.54 -12.75
C PRO A 73 -12.21 -5.39 -12.63
N ALA A 74 -11.72 -4.16 -12.79
CA ALA A 74 -12.53 -2.94 -12.79
C ALA A 74 -13.30 -2.69 -11.47
N CYS A 75 -12.73 -3.12 -10.33
CA CYS A 75 -13.32 -2.86 -9.00
C CYS A 75 -12.32 -2.10 -8.12
N PRO A 76 -11.87 -0.90 -8.50
CA PRO A 76 -10.90 -0.13 -7.71
C PRO A 76 -11.42 0.26 -6.33
N GLU A 77 -12.72 0.34 -6.16
CA GLU A 77 -13.37 0.64 -4.87
C GLU A 77 -13.12 -0.43 -3.79
N LEU A 78 -12.70 -1.62 -4.20
CA LEU A 78 -12.33 -2.68 -3.27
C LEU A 78 -10.88 -2.56 -2.78
N ASN A 79 -10.10 -1.67 -3.38
CA ASN A 79 -8.70 -1.46 -3.00
C ASN A 79 -8.57 -0.28 -2.02
N ALA A 80 -8.48 -0.58 -0.74
CA ALA A 80 -8.38 0.44 0.30
C ALA A 80 -7.13 1.33 0.16
N ALA A 81 -6.06 0.85 -0.44
CA ALA A 81 -4.84 1.63 -0.65
C ALA A 81 -5.08 2.84 -1.56
N GLU A 82 -6.00 2.76 -2.53
CA GLU A 82 -6.33 3.89 -3.39
C GLU A 82 -6.91 5.06 -2.59
N ASN A 83 -7.70 4.78 -1.57
CA ASN A 83 -8.25 5.82 -0.71
C ASN A 83 -7.16 6.52 0.09
N VAL A 84 -6.16 5.77 0.54
CA VAL A 84 -5.01 6.32 1.27
C VAL A 84 -4.18 7.23 0.35
N TRP A 85 -3.91 6.79 -0.89
CA TRP A 85 -3.20 7.62 -1.86
C TRP A 85 -3.95 8.90 -2.18
N GLN A 86 -5.26 8.82 -2.34
CA GLN A 86 -6.09 10.00 -2.60
C GLN A 86 -6.03 10.98 -1.42
N TYR A 87 -6.14 10.50 -0.20
CA TYR A 87 -6.01 11.33 1.00
C TYR A 87 -4.66 12.03 1.06
N MET A 88 -3.57 11.31 0.81
CA MET A 88 -2.22 11.89 0.81
C MET A 88 -2.08 12.98 -0.24
N ARG A 89 -2.58 12.73 -1.46
CA ARG A 89 -2.53 13.74 -2.53
C ARG A 89 -3.28 15.00 -2.16
N GLN A 90 -4.47 14.87 -1.60
CA GLN A 90 -5.33 16.02 -1.28
C GLN A 90 -4.85 16.78 -0.05
N THR A 91 -4.32 16.09 0.94
CA THR A 91 -3.98 16.68 2.24
C THR A 91 -2.55 17.24 2.27
N TYR A 92 -1.58 16.50 1.74
CA TYR A 92 -0.17 16.84 1.91
C TYR A 92 0.53 17.28 0.62
N LEU A 93 0.05 16.89 -0.54
CA LEU A 93 0.74 17.09 -1.81
C LEU A 93 0.00 18.03 -2.77
N SER A 94 -1.21 18.45 -2.43
CA SER A 94 -1.99 19.36 -3.27
C SER A 94 -1.38 20.78 -3.27
N ASN A 95 -1.57 21.48 -4.38
CA ASN A 95 -1.14 22.87 -4.56
C ASN A 95 0.37 23.10 -4.33
N ARG A 96 1.19 22.06 -4.56
CA ARG A 96 2.65 22.16 -4.46
C ARG A 96 3.29 21.99 -5.82
N VAL A 97 4.33 22.79 -6.06
CA VAL A 97 5.17 22.69 -7.26
C VAL A 97 6.51 22.11 -6.84
N PHE A 98 6.98 21.09 -7.55
CA PHE A 98 8.23 20.41 -7.26
C PHE A 98 9.26 20.73 -8.34
N ALA A 99 10.44 21.17 -7.94
CA ALA A 99 11.51 21.53 -8.86
C ALA A 99 12.24 20.30 -9.42
N THR A 100 12.37 19.22 -8.62
CA THR A 100 13.12 18.02 -8.98
C THR A 100 12.36 16.75 -8.62
N TYR A 101 12.79 15.65 -9.22
CA TYR A 101 12.28 14.31 -8.86
C TYR A 101 12.54 13.98 -7.39
N LYS A 102 13.72 14.37 -6.88
CA LYS A 102 14.07 14.17 -5.47
C LYS A 102 13.10 14.90 -4.55
N ASP A 103 12.68 16.09 -4.90
CA ASP A 103 11.70 16.86 -4.11
C ASP A 103 10.36 16.14 -4.03
N ILE A 104 9.92 15.50 -5.11
CA ILE A 104 8.69 14.69 -5.14
C ILE A 104 8.84 13.48 -4.19
N VAL A 105 9.95 12.77 -4.27
CA VAL A 105 10.23 11.61 -3.41
C VAL A 105 10.25 12.01 -1.95
N ASP A 106 10.97 13.08 -1.61
CA ASP A 106 11.09 13.58 -0.24
C ASP A 106 9.72 14.00 0.32
N ALA A 107 8.92 14.70 -0.49
CA ALA A 107 7.57 15.12 -0.10
C ALA A 107 6.63 13.94 0.11
N ALA A 108 6.69 12.92 -0.75
CA ALA A 108 5.89 11.71 -0.62
C ALA A 108 6.27 10.90 0.62
N CYS A 109 7.55 10.76 0.90
CA CYS A 109 8.04 10.09 2.11
C CYS A 109 7.61 10.84 3.38
N ALA A 110 7.74 12.16 3.40
CA ALA A 110 7.30 12.99 4.52
C ALA A 110 5.80 12.88 4.74
N ALA A 111 5.00 12.90 3.67
CA ALA A 111 3.55 12.75 3.74
C ALA A 111 3.14 11.39 4.32
N TRP A 112 3.78 10.31 3.88
CA TRP A 112 3.53 8.97 4.41
C TRP A 112 3.88 8.87 5.90
N ASN A 113 5.04 9.36 6.29
CA ASN A 113 5.46 9.35 7.69
C ASN A 113 4.53 10.18 8.58
N HIS A 114 4.06 11.33 8.07
CA HIS A 114 3.10 12.16 8.77
C HIS A 114 1.75 11.43 8.95
N LEU A 115 1.26 10.80 7.90
CA LEU A 115 0.02 10.00 7.94
C LEU A 115 0.10 8.87 8.98
N ARG A 116 1.22 8.18 9.04
CA ARG A 116 1.43 7.09 10.00
C ARG A 116 1.43 7.55 11.45
N GLN A 117 1.78 8.81 11.70
CA GLN A 117 1.77 9.40 13.04
C GLN A 117 0.37 9.83 13.48
N GLU A 118 -0.57 9.98 12.53
CA GLU A 118 -1.96 10.29 12.86
C GLU A 118 -2.69 9.04 13.33
N THR A 119 -2.82 8.86 14.65
CA THR A 119 -3.51 7.70 15.24
C THR A 119 -4.94 7.57 14.72
N GLY A 120 -5.30 6.39 14.22
CA GLY A 120 -6.63 6.09 13.71
C GLY A 120 -6.91 6.57 12.28
N ARG A 121 -6.00 7.33 11.65
CA ARG A 121 -6.25 7.92 10.34
C ARG A 121 -6.29 6.86 9.24
N ILE A 122 -5.33 5.94 9.20
CA ILE A 122 -5.31 4.86 8.21
C ILE A 122 -6.54 3.96 8.38
N ALA A 123 -6.87 3.59 9.60
CA ALA A 123 -8.07 2.81 9.89
C ALA A 123 -9.33 3.53 9.42
N SER A 124 -9.47 4.82 9.70
CA SER A 124 -10.62 5.63 9.30
C SER A 124 -10.80 5.70 7.78
N ILE A 125 -9.70 5.92 7.04
CA ILE A 125 -9.75 6.05 5.58
C ILE A 125 -10.01 4.70 4.90
N ALA A 126 -9.37 3.63 5.38
CA ALA A 126 -9.29 2.36 4.68
C ALA A 126 -10.35 1.34 5.12
N THR A 127 -11.04 1.55 6.25
CA THR A 127 -12.06 0.62 6.74
C THR A 127 -13.31 0.66 5.86
N ARG A 128 -13.80 -0.53 5.47
CA ARG A 128 -15.04 -0.73 4.75
C ARG A 128 -15.81 -1.87 5.43
N GLN A 129 -17.15 -1.85 5.30
CA GLN A 129 -17.99 -2.87 5.96
C GLN A 129 -17.64 -4.29 5.53
N TRP A 130 -17.36 -4.49 4.25
CA TRP A 130 -16.99 -5.81 3.74
C TRP A 130 -15.65 -6.31 4.30
N VAL A 131 -14.71 -5.39 4.62
CA VAL A 131 -13.45 -5.74 5.27
C VAL A 131 -13.70 -6.26 6.68
N LEU A 132 -14.62 -5.62 7.40
CA LEU A 132 -14.98 -6.04 8.76
C LEU A 132 -15.66 -7.39 8.79
N ALA A 133 -16.43 -7.74 7.75
CA ALA A 133 -17.11 -9.02 7.66
C ALA A 133 -16.15 -10.22 7.50
N CYS A 134 -14.90 -9.97 7.13
CA CYS A 134 -13.88 -11.01 6.95
C CYS A 134 -12.97 -11.20 8.18
N GLN A 135 -13.27 -10.55 9.27
CA GLN A 135 -12.47 -10.62 10.50
C GLN A 135 -13.03 -11.62 11.51
#